data_740ff89386ef0b21387cfb2dd9853bf5
#
_entry.id   740ff89386ef0b21387cfb2dd9853bf5
#
_cell.length_a   1.000
_cell.length_b   1.000
_cell.length_c   1.000
_cell.angle_alpha   90.00
_cell.angle_beta   90.00
_cell.angle_gamma   90.00
#
_symmetry.space_group_name_H-M   'P 1'
#
loop_
_entity.id
_entity.type
_entity.pdbx_description
1 polymer ?
#
loop_
_entity_poly.entity_id
_entity_poly.type
_entity_poly.pdbx_seq_one_letter_code
_entity_poly.pdbx_strand_id
1 'polypeptide(L)'
;MGSAVKSIRVDSETASDIERLSAGRRTTFSALAAEMLSEAAKMRRCPGVVFADGPSGRRARIEGTGIEVWEVISSYLALEKDEHRLREAYHWLSERQVLAALGYYRAYPREIEDLMGRSRTQSPAEGNEELPFARRLAR
;
A
#
# COMPACT_ATOMS: atom_id res chain seq x y z
N MET A 1 -1.48 16.67 -6.58
CA MET A 1 -0.27 16.99 -7.36
C MET A 1 -0.51 16.82 -8.84
N GLY A 2 0.07 17.68 -9.66
CA GLY A 2 -0.06 17.62 -11.10
C GLY A 2 0.63 16.39 -11.71
N SER A 3 0.30 16.09 -12.94
CA SER A 3 0.99 15.07 -13.74
C SER A 3 2.01 15.74 -14.67
N ALA A 4 3.06 15.03 -15.03
CA ALA A 4 4.07 15.44 -15.97
C ALA A 4 4.10 14.50 -17.18
N VAL A 5 4.33 15.06 -18.37
CA VAL A 5 4.54 14.25 -19.57
C VAL A 5 6.04 14.11 -19.79
N LYS A 6 6.51 12.87 -19.85
CA LYS A 6 7.89 12.50 -20.14
C LYS A 6 7.91 11.42 -21.22
N SER A 7 8.87 11.50 -22.11
CA SER A 7 9.06 10.48 -23.14
C SER A 7 10.23 9.58 -22.76
N ILE A 8 9.99 8.28 -22.82
CA ILE A 8 11.02 7.26 -22.56
C ILE A 8 11.01 6.20 -23.66
N ARG A 9 12.15 5.55 -23.86
CA ARG A 9 12.22 4.34 -24.67
C ARG A 9 12.04 3.14 -23.79
N VAL A 10 11.21 2.22 -24.26
CA VAL A 10 10.96 0.93 -23.61
C VAL A 10 11.38 -0.16 -24.60
N ASP A 11 12.11 -1.18 -24.12
CA ASP A 11 12.46 -2.29 -24.98
C ASP A 11 11.20 -3.03 -25.46
N SER A 12 11.34 -3.75 -26.59
CA SER A 12 10.18 -4.37 -27.23
C SER A 12 9.54 -5.48 -26.41
N GLU A 13 10.32 -6.20 -25.59
CA GLU A 13 9.82 -7.25 -24.72
C GLU A 13 8.95 -6.65 -23.61
N THR A 14 9.46 -5.64 -22.93
CA THR A 14 8.70 -4.91 -21.89
C THR A 14 7.42 -4.28 -22.45
N ALA A 15 7.52 -3.64 -23.61
CA ALA A 15 6.35 -3.05 -24.28
C ALA A 15 5.29 -4.12 -24.58
N SER A 16 5.70 -5.28 -25.10
CA SER A 16 4.81 -6.41 -25.39
C SER A 16 4.13 -6.94 -24.12
N ASP A 17 4.87 -7.07 -23.03
CA ASP A 17 4.33 -7.52 -21.75
C ASP A 17 3.28 -6.55 -21.21
N ILE A 18 3.55 -5.26 -21.28
CA ILE A 18 2.59 -4.23 -20.84
C ILE A 18 1.32 -4.24 -21.73
N GLU A 19 1.48 -4.41 -23.03
CA GLU A 19 0.33 -4.53 -23.94
C GLU A 19 -0.57 -5.71 -23.59
N ARG A 20 -0.01 -6.88 -23.32
CA ARG A 20 -0.75 -8.07 -22.91
C ARG A 20 -1.48 -7.87 -21.58
N LEU A 21 -0.78 -7.31 -20.60
CA LEU A 21 -1.36 -7.04 -19.27
C LEU A 21 -2.48 -6.01 -19.34
N SER A 22 -2.31 -4.95 -20.14
CA SER A 22 -3.32 -3.90 -20.29
C SER A 22 -4.59 -4.45 -20.97
N ALA A 23 -4.46 -5.29 -21.98
CA ALA A 23 -5.57 -5.94 -22.65
C ALA A 23 -6.37 -6.84 -21.67
N GLY A 24 -5.67 -7.63 -20.86
CA GLY A 24 -6.29 -8.51 -19.86
C GLY A 24 -7.01 -7.76 -18.74
N ARG A 25 -6.59 -6.55 -18.43
CA ARG A 25 -7.18 -5.72 -17.36
C ARG A 25 -8.16 -4.67 -17.88
N ARG A 26 -8.43 -4.62 -19.17
CA ARG A 26 -9.29 -3.61 -19.81
C ARG A 26 -8.85 -2.17 -19.51
N THR A 27 -7.57 -1.93 -19.54
CA THR A 27 -6.97 -0.61 -19.36
C THR A 27 -6.11 -0.27 -20.57
N THR A 28 -5.65 0.97 -20.66
CA THR A 28 -4.74 1.41 -21.73
C THR A 28 -3.29 1.09 -21.38
N PHE A 29 -2.45 0.97 -22.39
CA PHE A 29 -0.99 0.88 -22.21
C PHE A 29 -0.47 2.03 -21.34
N SER A 30 -0.85 3.26 -21.65
CA SER A 30 -0.38 4.45 -20.91
C SER A 30 -0.79 4.43 -19.45
N ALA A 31 -2.03 4.06 -19.15
CA ALA A 31 -2.51 3.99 -17.77
C ALA A 31 -1.79 2.93 -16.96
N LEU A 32 -1.60 1.73 -17.54
CA LEU A 32 -0.88 0.65 -16.87
C LEU A 32 0.61 0.98 -16.70
N ALA A 33 1.24 1.52 -17.74
CA ALA A 33 2.65 1.91 -17.66
C ALA A 33 2.88 2.97 -16.58
N ALA A 34 2.00 3.97 -16.48
CA ALA A 34 2.07 5.00 -15.44
C ALA A 34 1.92 4.40 -14.04
N GLU A 35 0.98 3.47 -13.85
CA GLU A 35 0.81 2.74 -12.59
C GLU A 35 2.08 1.95 -12.22
N MET A 36 2.63 1.19 -13.17
CA MET A 36 3.84 0.41 -12.96
C MET A 36 5.04 1.28 -12.59
N LEU A 37 5.22 2.42 -13.26
CA LEU A 37 6.29 3.36 -12.95
C LEU A 37 6.13 3.96 -11.56
N SER A 38 4.92 4.33 -11.18
CA SER A 38 4.63 4.85 -9.85
C SER A 38 4.97 3.82 -8.77
N GLU A 39 4.52 2.58 -8.94
CA GLU A 39 4.80 1.49 -7.99
C GLU A 39 6.29 1.17 -7.91
N ALA A 40 6.97 1.08 -9.05
CA ALA A 40 8.40 0.82 -9.08
C ALA A 40 9.21 1.91 -8.36
N ALA A 41 8.86 3.18 -8.59
CA ALA A 41 9.49 4.31 -7.92
C ALA A 41 9.28 4.27 -6.41
N LYS A 42 8.06 3.98 -5.96
CA LYS A 42 7.70 3.87 -4.54
C LYS A 42 8.42 2.71 -3.87
N MET A 43 8.50 1.55 -4.52
CA MET A 43 9.23 0.39 -3.99
C MET A 43 10.72 0.66 -3.85
N ARG A 44 11.32 1.37 -4.79
CA ARG A 44 12.74 1.74 -4.71
C ARG A 44 13.00 2.80 -3.66
N ARG A 45 12.08 3.73 -3.48
CA ARG A 45 12.17 4.75 -2.44
C ARG A 45 11.92 4.21 -1.04
N CYS A 46 11.05 3.21 -0.94
CA CYS A 46 10.63 2.61 0.32
C CYS A 46 10.89 1.09 0.31
N PRO A 47 12.15 0.64 0.45
CA PRO A 47 12.47 -0.78 0.50
C PRO A 47 11.70 -1.49 1.62
N GLY A 48 11.21 -2.69 1.32
CA GLY A 48 10.38 -3.46 2.25
C GLY A 48 8.88 -3.28 2.04
N VAL A 49 8.49 -2.44 1.09
CA VAL A 49 7.09 -2.29 0.64
C VAL A 49 6.96 -2.83 -0.77
N VAL A 50 5.91 -3.60 -1.02
CA VAL A 50 5.54 -4.14 -2.34
C VAL A 50 4.08 -3.81 -2.64
N PHE A 51 3.68 -3.93 -3.90
CA PHE A 51 2.29 -3.74 -4.30
C PHE A 51 1.66 -5.06 -4.69
N ALA A 52 0.43 -5.27 -4.32
CA ALA A 52 -0.33 -6.47 -4.65
C ALA A 52 -1.81 -6.18 -4.80
N ASP A 53 -2.46 -6.98 -5.64
CA ASP A 53 -3.91 -6.94 -5.82
C ASP A 53 -4.61 -7.55 -4.59
N GLY A 54 -5.68 -6.92 -4.17
CA GLY A 54 -6.53 -7.39 -3.10
C GLY A 54 -8.01 -7.14 -3.42
N PRO A 55 -8.93 -7.52 -2.53
CA PRO A 55 -10.37 -7.38 -2.76
C PRO A 55 -10.84 -5.95 -3.06
N SER A 56 -10.11 -4.97 -2.52
CA SER A 56 -10.43 -3.53 -2.69
C SER A 56 -9.53 -2.83 -3.70
N GLY A 57 -8.77 -3.60 -4.49
CA GLY A 57 -7.84 -3.10 -5.49
C GLY A 57 -6.38 -3.30 -5.12
N ARG A 58 -5.52 -2.62 -5.86
CA ARG A 58 -4.09 -2.74 -5.68
C ARG A 58 -3.61 -1.86 -4.53
N ARG A 59 -2.83 -2.43 -3.60
CA ARG A 59 -2.41 -1.79 -2.35
C ARG A 59 -0.95 -2.03 -2.04
N ALA A 60 -0.33 -1.05 -1.36
CA ALA A 60 0.99 -1.20 -0.75
C ALA A 60 0.90 -2.17 0.44
N ARG A 61 1.79 -3.15 0.46
CA ARG A 61 1.89 -4.17 1.51
C ARG A 61 3.31 -4.24 2.06
N ILE A 62 3.43 -4.74 3.27
CA ILE A 62 4.73 -5.09 3.84
C ILE A 62 5.20 -6.37 3.16
N GLU A 63 6.40 -6.34 2.57
CA GLU A 63 6.99 -7.47 1.89
C GLU A 63 7.07 -8.71 2.80
N GLY A 64 6.72 -9.87 2.24
CA GLY A 64 6.70 -11.13 2.98
C GLY A 64 5.46 -11.33 3.85
N THR A 65 4.50 -10.43 3.79
CA THR A 65 3.26 -10.52 4.57
C THR A 65 2.04 -10.23 3.70
N GLY A 66 0.84 -10.54 4.20
CA GLY A 66 -0.40 -10.07 3.60
C GLY A 66 -0.93 -8.77 4.21
N ILE A 67 -0.11 -8.08 5.01
CA ILE A 67 -0.52 -6.89 5.76
C ILE A 67 -0.33 -5.65 4.90
N GLU A 68 -1.38 -4.89 4.71
CA GLU A 68 -1.34 -3.62 3.99
C GLU A 68 -0.76 -2.51 4.88
N VAL A 69 -0.01 -1.60 4.28
CA VAL A 69 0.63 -0.50 5.02
C VAL A 69 -0.39 0.33 5.80
N TRP A 70 -1.54 0.66 5.19
CA TRP A 70 -2.57 1.46 5.85
C TRP A 70 -3.11 0.80 7.13
N GLU A 71 -3.14 -0.53 7.22
CA GLU A 71 -3.58 -1.25 8.41
C GLU A 71 -2.64 -0.99 9.58
N VAL A 72 -1.34 -1.08 9.34
CA VAL A 72 -0.32 -0.78 10.36
C VAL A 72 -0.38 0.67 10.79
N ILE A 73 -0.55 1.58 9.85
CA ILE A 73 -0.62 3.02 10.16
C ILE A 73 -1.90 3.36 10.93
N SER A 74 -3.02 2.74 10.59
CA SER A 74 -4.27 2.89 11.35
C SER A 74 -4.07 2.50 12.82
N SER A 75 -3.39 1.38 13.06
CA SER A 75 -3.03 0.94 14.41
C SER A 75 -2.06 1.90 15.10
N TYR A 76 -1.07 2.38 14.37
CA TYR A 76 -0.09 3.34 14.86
C TYR A 76 -0.75 4.63 15.37
N LEU A 77 -1.68 5.18 14.60
CA LEU A 77 -2.43 6.37 14.99
C LEU A 77 -3.37 6.10 16.17
N ALA A 78 -4.01 4.92 16.21
CA ALA A 78 -4.86 4.52 17.33
C ALA A 78 -4.06 4.34 18.63
N LEU A 79 -2.79 4.00 18.53
CA LEU A 79 -1.85 3.89 19.66
C LEU A 79 -1.10 5.20 19.96
N GLU A 80 -1.62 6.32 19.48
CA GLU A 80 -1.07 7.67 19.72
C GLU A 80 0.37 7.83 19.24
N LYS A 81 0.71 7.17 18.12
CA LYS A 81 2.05 7.17 17.50
C LYS A 81 3.16 6.60 18.40
N ASP A 82 2.80 5.68 19.27
CA ASP A 82 3.74 4.98 20.14
C ASP A 82 4.32 3.76 19.41
N GLU A 83 5.56 3.87 18.94
CA GLU A 83 6.24 2.80 18.19
C GLU A 83 6.44 1.53 19.05
N HIS A 84 6.70 1.68 20.34
CA HIS A 84 6.88 0.54 21.23
C HIS A 84 5.60 -0.28 21.34
N ARG A 85 4.47 0.39 21.57
CA ARG A 85 3.16 -0.26 21.60
C ARG A 85 2.79 -0.86 20.25
N LEU A 86 3.16 -0.21 19.15
CA LEU A 86 2.94 -0.74 17.81
C LEU A 86 3.72 -2.04 17.58
N ARG A 87 4.98 -2.10 18.02
CA ARG A 87 5.80 -3.32 17.95
C ARG A 87 5.24 -4.44 18.79
N GLU A 88 4.70 -4.15 19.97
CA GLU A 88 4.02 -5.14 20.80
C GLU A 88 2.76 -5.67 20.11
N ALA A 89 1.96 -4.78 19.51
CA ALA A 89 0.75 -5.14 18.79
C ALA A 89 1.02 -6.00 17.56
N TYR A 90 2.11 -5.73 16.84
CA TYR A 90 2.57 -6.48 15.68
C TYR A 90 3.85 -7.25 15.96
N HIS A 91 3.87 -7.99 17.09
CA HIS A 91 5.07 -8.70 17.59
C HIS A 91 5.64 -9.73 16.60
N TRP A 92 4.82 -10.21 15.64
CA TRP A 92 5.26 -11.14 14.59
C TRP A 92 5.94 -10.44 13.41
N LEU A 93 5.89 -9.12 13.32
CA LEU A 93 6.65 -8.36 12.35
C LEU A 93 8.03 -8.05 12.87
N SER A 94 9.03 -8.10 12.01
CA SER A 94 10.37 -7.64 12.35
C SER A 94 10.38 -6.11 12.54
N GLU A 95 11.37 -5.62 13.25
CA GLU A 95 11.60 -4.17 13.36
C GLU A 95 11.69 -3.51 11.99
N ARG A 96 12.42 -4.14 11.06
CA ARG A 96 12.57 -3.65 9.69
C ARG A 96 11.22 -3.53 8.97
N GLN A 97 10.34 -4.50 9.14
CA GLN A 97 9.00 -4.49 8.54
C GLN A 97 8.15 -3.35 9.10
N VAL A 98 8.16 -3.13 10.40
CA VAL A 98 7.45 -2.01 11.04
C VAL A 98 8.00 -0.67 10.54
N LEU A 99 9.33 -0.52 10.48
CA LEU A 99 9.98 0.69 9.99
C LEU A 99 9.67 0.95 8.50
N ALA A 100 9.53 -0.11 7.69
CA ALA A 100 9.13 0.02 6.29
C ALA A 100 7.75 0.64 6.16
N ALA A 101 6.79 0.21 6.95
CA ALA A 101 5.44 0.78 6.96
C ALA A 101 5.45 2.25 7.40
N LEU A 102 6.15 2.58 8.47
CA LEU A 102 6.27 3.95 8.96
C LEU A 102 6.98 4.86 7.94
N GLY A 103 8.03 4.37 7.31
CA GLY A 103 8.76 5.09 6.26
C GLY A 103 7.88 5.36 5.03
N TYR A 104 7.06 4.40 4.63
CA TYR A 104 6.12 4.59 3.53
C TYR A 104 5.08 5.66 3.86
N TYR A 105 4.54 5.67 5.06
CA TYR A 105 3.59 6.68 5.50
C TYR A 105 4.22 8.09 5.48
N ARG A 106 5.46 8.23 5.93
CA ARG A 106 6.18 9.52 5.88
C ARG A 106 6.38 10.02 4.45
N ALA A 107 6.64 9.10 3.53
CA ALA A 107 6.85 9.44 2.12
C ALA A 107 5.55 9.75 1.37
N TYR A 108 4.48 9.03 1.67
CA TYR A 108 3.20 9.11 0.95
C TYR A 108 2.01 9.20 1.91
N PRO A 109 1.96 10.24 2.77
CA PRO A 109 0.92 10.32 3.80
C PRO A 109 -0.49 10.40 3.24
N ARG A 110 -0.70 11.13 2.14
CA ARG A 110 -2.03 11.29 1.54
C ARG A 110 -2.61 9.99 1.01
N GLU A 111 -1.79 9.16 0.37
CA GLU A 111 -2.22 7.86 -0.11
C GLU A 111 -2.79 7.01 1.03
N ILE A 112 -2.08 6.95 2.14
CA ILE A 112 -2.48 6.18 3.31
C ILE A 112 -3.70 6.79 4.01
N GLU A 113 -3.73 8.08 4.16
CA GLU A 113 -4.87 8.80 4.75
C GLU A 113 -6.15 8.62 3.93
N ASP A 114 -6.04 8.67 2.59
CA ASP A 114 -7.16 8.41 1.70
C ASP A 114 -7.69 6.97 1.84
N LEU A 115 -6.81 5.99 1.95
CA LEU A 115 -7.18 4.60 2.18
C LEU A 115 -7.87 4.40 3.53
N MET A 116 -7.37 5.03 4.59
CA MET A 116 -8.00 4.99 5.91
C MET A 116 -9.38 5.65 5.89
N GLY A 117 -9.53 6.75 5.18
CA GLY A 117 -10.81 7.43 5.00
C GLY A 117 -11.85 6.58 4.28
N ARG A 118 -11.45 5.88 3.21
CA ARG A 118 -12.32 4.94 2.49
C ARG A 118 -12.74 3.76 3.36
N SER A 119 -11.82 3.22 4.15
CA SER A 119 -12.11 2.13 5.07
C SER A 119 -13.17 2.51 6.10
N ARG A 120 -13.11 3.73 6.62
CA ARG A 120 -14.12 4.25 7.56
C ARG A 120 -15.50 4.40 6.94
N THR A 121 -15.58 4.81 5.68
CA THR A 121 -16.86 5.01 4.98
C THR A 121 -17.49 3.70 4.51
N GLN A 122 -16.70 2.65 4.31
CA GLN A 122 -17.16 1.33 3.90
C GLN A 122 -17.60 0.45 5.07
N SER A 123 -17.14 0.74 6.27
CA SER A 123 -17.63 0.10 7.48
C SER A 123 -18.77 0.92 8.04
N PRO A 124 -20.02 0.39 8.10
CA PRO A 124 -21.06 1.07 8.84
C PRO A 124 -20.57 1.26 10.27
N ALA A 125 -20.75 2.46 10.76
CA ALA A 125 -20.27 2.89 12.07
C ALA A 125 -20.95 2.12 13.19
N GLU A 126 -20.56 0.89 13.40
CA GLU A 126 -20.62 0.30 14.73
C GLU A 126 -19.33 0.74 15.41
N GLY A 127 -19.46 1.61 16.40
CA GLY A 127 -18.37 2.31 17.06
C GLY A 127 -17.40 1.39 17.79
N ASN A 128 -16.82 0.48 17.08
CA ASN A 128 -15.75 -0.36 17.56
C ASN A 128 -14.45 0.16 16.96
N GLU A 129 -13.70 0.85 17.78
CA GLU A 129 -12.31 1.21 17.52
C GLU A 129 -11.40 -0.03 17.55
N GLU A 130 -11.85 -1.14 16.92
CA GLU A 130 -11.02 -2.32 16.82
C GLU A 130 -9.85 -2.05 15.88
N LEU A 131 -8.66 -2.31 16.39
CA LEU A 131 -7.44 -2.25 15.58
C LEU A 131 -7.54 -3.29 14.45
N PRO A 132 -7.10 -2.98 13.23
CA PRO A 132 -7.23 -3.88 12.09
C PRO A 132 -6.65 -5.27 12.33
N PHE A 133 -5.57 -5.38 13.11
CA PHE A 133 -4.96 -6.68 13.42
C PHE A 133 -5.85 -7.53 14.35
N ALA A 134 -6.62 -6.93 15.24
CA ALA A 134 -7.51 -7.64 16.15
C ALA A 134 -8.61 -8.40 15.39
N ARG A 135 -9.09 -7.85 14.27
CA ARG A 135 -10.05 -8.53 13.39
C ARG A 135 -9.48 -9.79 12.75
N ARG A 136 -8.19 -9.81 12.46
CA ARG A 136 -7.53 -10.98 11.88
C ARG A 136 -7.33 -12.10 12.90
N LEU A 137 -7.11 -11.75 14.14
CA LEU A 137 -6.94 -12.72 15.23
C LEU A 137 -8.27 -13.32 15.68
N ALA A 138 -9.38 -12.64 15.45
CA ALA A 138 -10.72 -13.08 15.82
C ALA A 138 -11.36 -14.05 14.80
N ARG A 139 -10.68 -14.36 13.70
CA ARG A 139 -11.17 -15.28 12.65
C ARG A 139 -10.58 -16.66 12.80
#